data_b481b993df8aa380e2dcada2a12aac41
#
_entry.id   b481b993df8aa380e2dcada2a12aac41
#
_cell.length_a   1.000
_cell.length_b   1.000
_cell.length_c   1.000
_cell.angle_alpha   90.00
_cell.angle_beta   90.00
_cell.angle_gamma   90.00
#
_symmetry.space_group_name_H-M   'P 1'
#
loop_
_entity.id
_entity.type
_entity.pdbx_description
1 polymer ?
#
loop_
_entity_poly.entity_id
_entity_poly.type
_entity_poly.pdbx_seq_one_letter_code
_entity_poly.pdbx_strand_id
1 'polypeptide(L)'
;MPAKNVNDVIALSKRRGFIFAGSEIYGGMPGTYDYGPYGVGLMKNIRNAWWNTMVYMRDDIEGLDASLITNRLLWKYSGHEGGFSDQLVECKKCGARMRLDKMKDPKKCDACGSSDLTEPRAYQLMMGLSVGATADGAINAYLRPETATTTYTNFKNVLDSTPHKLPFGIVQIGKAFRNEISPRGFVFRMREFEQAEMQYFVNPKMDEKYFEEWKKNRMAWWIEVLGIPANKLRFTPHEKLAHYAKAAVDIEYEFPDGFDEVEGIHNRQDFDLGSHTKAQNEFKINAKTIENKDSTTKLSYSDPQAGENFIPYVIETAMGVNRCMFAVMLQAYTDEDLGEGKSRTVLKLKPALAPVKAAVIPLARN
;
A
#
# COMPACT_ATOMS: atom_id res chain seq x y z
N MET A 1 21.67 -13.12 16.66
CA MET A 1 21.73 -13.28 15.19
C MET A 1 20.38 -12.86 14.63
N PRO A 2 20.30 -12.17 13.49
CA PRO A 2 19.02 -11.82 12.84
C PRO A 2 18.25 -13.07 12.42
N ALA A 3 16.98 -12.92 12.03
CA ALA A 3 16.17 -14.01 11.49
C ALA A 3 16.86 -14.62 10.26
N LYS A 4 16.99 -15.97 10.25
CA LYS A 4 17.64 -16.68 9.15
C LYS A 4 16.70 -16.82 7.94
N ASN A 5 15.39 -16.84 8.21
CA ASN A 5 14.36 -16.97 7.19
C ASN A 5 13.02 -16.41 7.70
N VAL A 6 12.07 -16.27 6.81
CA VAL A 6 10.72 -15.75 7.10
C VAL A 6 9.96 -16.63 8.12
N ASN A 7 10.21 -17.95 8.12
CA ASN A 7 9.51 -18.88 9.02
C ASN A 7 9.82 -18.63 10.50
N ASP A 8 11.02 -18.12 10.82
CA ASP A 8 11.36 -17.76 12.21
C ASP A 8 10.42 -16.67 12.73
N VAL A 9 10.14 -15.66 11.91
CA VAL A 9 9.23 -14.56 12.26
C VAL A 9 7.77 -15.03 12.28
N ILE A 10 7.36 -15.92 11.37
CA ILE A 10 6.01 -16.52 11.35
C ILE A 10 5.77 -17.30 12.65
N ALA A 11 6.70 -18.18 13.01
CA ALA A 11 6.59 -18.98 14.22
C ALA A 11 6.56 -18.11 15.49
N LEU A 12 7.42 -17.07 15.55
CA LEU A 12 7.39 -16.09 16.62
C LEU A 12 6.06 -15.35 16.68
N SER A 13 5.55 -14.90 15.54
CA SER A 13 4.30 -14.14 15.43
C SER A 13 3.12 -14.92 16.01
N LYS A 14 2.96 -16.17 15.59
CA LYS A 14 1.89 -17.03 16.10
C LYS A 14 2.06 -17.30 17.62
N ARG A 15 3.24 -17.71 18.04
CA ARG A 15 3.51 -18.06 19.44
C ARG A 15 3.36 -16.89 20.42
N ARG A 16 3.62 -15.66 19.97
CA ARG A 16 3.65 -14.45 20.79
C ARG A 16 2.46 -13.51 20.56
N GLY A 17 1.48 -13.91 19.78
CA GLY A 17 0.26 -13.12 19.58
C GLY A 17 0.46 -11.85 18.78
N PHE A 18 1.28 -11.91 17.74
CA PHE A 18 1.40 -10.82 16.76
C PHE A 18 0.45 -11.01 15.60
N ILE A 19 0.53 -12.15 14.90
CA ILE A 19 -0.22 -12.37 13.68
C ILE A 19 -0.69 -13.84 13.65
N PHE A 20 -1.97 -14.03 13.31
CA PHE A 20 -2.62 -15.31 13.14
C PHE A 20 -3.17 -15.43 11.71
N ALA A 21 -3.41 -16.66 11.25
CA ALA A 21 -4.18 -16.85 10.02
C ALA A 21 -5.62 -16.40 10.22
N GLY A 22 -6.17 -15.66 9.27
CA GLY A 22 -7.58 -15.24 9.33
C GLY A 22 -8.52 -16.44 9.30
N SER A 23 -9.49 -16.52 10.21
CA SER A 23 -10.45 -17.63 10.33
C SER A 23 -9.78 -19.00 10.56
N GLU A 24 -8.70 -19.05 11.33
CA GLU A 24 -7.85 -20.24 11.53
C GLU A 24 -8.65 -21.47 12.00
N ILE A 25 -9.68 -21.30 12.83
CA ILE A 25 -10.52 -22.40 13.33
C ILE A 25 -11.28 -23.16 12.23
N TYR A 26 -11.42 -22.56 11.04
CA TYR A 26 -12.03 -23.16 9.85
C TYR A 26 -10.99 -23.53 8.78
N GLY A 27 -9.72 -23.67 9.16
CA GLY A 27 -8.62 -23.98 8.24
C GLY A 27 -7.93 -22.77 7.63
N GLY A 28 -8.34 -21.57 8.01
CA GLY A 28 -7.83 -20.31 7.51
C GLY A 28 -8.34 -19.93 6.13
N MET A 29 -8.21 -18.64 5.78
CA MET A 29 -8.48 -18.10 4.45
C MET A 29 -7.19 -17.55 3.86
N PRO A 30 -6.70 -18.08 2.72
CA PRO A 30 -5.43 -17.64 2.14
C PRO A 30 -5.39 -16.12 1.85
N GLY A 31 -4.35 -15.46 2.31
CA GLY A 31 -4.15 -14.02 2.10
C GLY A 31 -4.97 -13.12 3.02
N THR A 32 -5.53 -13.66 4.11
CA THR A 32 -6.13 -12.90 5.20
C THR A 32 -5.46 -13.24 6.51
N TYR A 33 -5.28 -12.22 7.36
CA TYR A 33 -4.60 -12.36 8.65
C TYR A 33 -5.28 -11.54 9.72
N ASP A 34 -5.29 -12.08 10.94
CA ASP A 34 -5.75 -11.41 12.15
C ASP A 34 -4.52 -10.95 12.97
N TYR A 35 -4.61 -9.75 13.53
CA TYR A 35 -3.53 -9.20 14.36
C TYR A 35 -3.89 -9.37 15.83
N GLY A 36 -3.07 -10.15 16.52
CA GLY A 36 -3.23 -10.40 17.95
C GLY A 36 -2.82 -9.19 18.83
N PRO A 37 -2.87 -9.32 20.17
CA PRO A 37 -2.66 -8.19 21.08
C PRO A 37 -1.36 -7.41 20.85
N TYR A 38 -0.25 -8.10 20.62
CA TYR A 38 1.04 -7.44 20.34
C TYR A 38 1.12 -6.94 18.90
N GLY A 39 0.48 -7.63 17.94
CA GLY A 39 0.38 -7.19 16.56
C GLY A 39 -0.37 -5.88 16.42
N VAL A 40 -1.55 -5.77 17.03
CA VAL A 40 -2.34 -4.53 17.07
C VAL A 40 -1.54 -3.38 17.71
N GLY A 41 -0.83 -3.65 18.81
CA GLY A 41 0.01 -2.64 19.48
C GLY A 41 1.13 -2.12 18.57
N LEU A 42 1.84 -3.01 17.86
CA LEU A 42 2.90 -2.65 16.94
C LEU A 42 2.35 -1.89 15.72
N MET A 43 1.26 -2.38 15.11
CA MET A 43 0.59 -1.71 13.98
C MET A 43 0.13 -0.29 14.36
N LYS A 44 -0.50 -0.13 15.53
CA LYS A 44 -0.94 1.17 16.03
C LYS A 44 0.23 2.13 16.19
N ASN A 45 1.36 1.67 16.74
CA ASN A 45 2.54 2.50 16.93
C ASN A 45 3.18 2.90 15.58
N ILE A 46 3.21 2.02 14.58
CA ILE A 46 3.66 2.34 13.22
C ILE A 46 2.75 3.38 12.57
N ARG A 47 1.42 3.19 12.65
CA ARG A 47 0.44 4.17 12.13
C ARG A 47 0.60 5.53 12.79
N ASN A 48 0.73 5.56 14.12
CA ASN A 48 0.94 6.80 14.87
C ASN A 48 2.25 7.50 14.50
N ALA A 49 3.33 6.73 14.35
CA ALA A 49 4.63 7.29 13.94
C ALA A 49 4.55 7.91 12.53
N TRP A 50 3.86 7.24 11.59
CA TRP A 50 3.62 7.76 10.25
C TRP A 50 2.72 9.00 10.27
N TRP A 51 1.58 8.92 10.96
CA TRP A 51 0.64 10.02 11.08
C TRP A 51 1.25 11.27 11.72
N ASN A 52 2.01 11.07 12.80
CA ASN A 52 2.69 12.18 13.47
C ASN A 52 3.62 12.92 12.51
N THR A 53 4.43 12.20 11.72
CA THR A 53 5.38 12.82 10.78
C THR A 53 4.71 13.40 9.55
N MET A 54 3.60 12.81 9.09
CA MET A 54 2.93 13.25 7.87
C MET A 54 1.89 14.37 8.12
N VAL A 55 1.24 14.38 9.29
CA VAL A 55 0.17 15.34 9.60
C VAL A 55 0.55 16.31 10.71
N TYR A 56 0.86 15.79 11.92
CA TYR A 56 1.01 16.67 13.08
C TYR A 56 2.30 17.49 13.11
N MET A 57 3.34 17.05 12.43
CA MET A 57 4.60 17.78 12.31
C MET A 57 4.70 18.67 11.05
N ARG A 58 3.58 18.80 10.33
CA ARG A 58 3.48 19.60 9.09
C ARG A 58 2.23 20.48 9.13
N ASP A 59 2.28 21.57 8.39
CA ASP A 59 1.19 22.53 8.23
C ASP A 59 0.58 22.53 6.81
N ASP A 60 1.06 21.61 5.96
CA ASP A 60 0.68 21.51 4.56
C ASP A 60 0.04 20.14 4.19
N ILE A 61 -0.35 19.33 5.18
CA ILE A 61 -0.96 18.02 4.95
C ILE A 61 -2.20 17.81 5.84
N GLU A 62 -3.28 17.37 5.22
CA GLU A 62 -4.55 17.03 5.88
C GLU A 62 -4.83 15.53 5.86
N GLY A 63 -5.56 15.08 6.89
CA GLY A 63 -6.01 13.71 7.00
C GLY A 63 -7.35 13.46 6.34
N LEU A 64 -7.53 12.30 5.73
CA LEU A 64 -8.79 11.82 5.16
C LEU A 64 -9.04 10.37 5.58
N ASP A 65 -10.30 10.01 5.84
CA ASP A 65 -10.75 8.62 5.95
C ASP A 65 -11.93 8.39 5.00
N ALA A 66 -11.64 7.84 3.83
CA ALA A 66 -12.62 7.62 2.79
C ALA A 66 -13.27 6.22 2.89
N SER A 67 -14.45 6.07 2.30
CA SER A 67 -15.23 4.82 2.32
C SER A 67 -14.49 3.64 1.70
N LEU A 68 -14.68 2.45 2.27
CA LEU A 68 -14.17 1.17 1.72
C LEU A 68 -15.02 0.69 0.55
N ILE A 69 -16.35 0.86 0.65
CA ILE A 69 -17.30 0.53 -0.41
C ILE A 69 -17.42 1.76 -1.31
N THR A 70 -17.15 1.58 -2.58
CA THR A 70 -16.96 2.68 -3.52
C THR A 70 -17.82 2.53 -4.76
N ASN A 71 -18.19 3.67 -5.35
CA ASN A 71 -18.94 3.72 -6.59
C ASN A 71 -18.11 3.15 -7.75
N ARG A 72 -18.74 2.36 -8.61
CA ARG A 72 -18.13 1.77 -9.81
C ARG A 72 -17.46 2.80 -10.73
N LEU A 73 -18.07 3.99 -10.89
CA LEU A 73 -17.54 5.03 -11.77
C LEU A 73 -16.14 5.51 -11.38
N LEU A 74 -15.82 5.44 -10.09
CA LEU A 74 -14.48 5.73 -9.60
C LEU A 74 -13.42 4.88 -10.33
N TRP A 75 -13.67 3.58 -10.41
CA TRP A 75 -12.72 2.60 -10.98
C TRP A 75 -12.79 2.52 -12.49
N LYS A 76 -13.95 2.86 -13.08
CA LYS A 76 -14.08 3.04 -14.53
C LYS A 76 -13.16 4.15 -15.02
N TYR A 77 -13.23 5.34 -14.41
CA TYR A 77 -12.48 6.50 -14.88
C TYR A 77 -11.01 6.50 -14.44
N SER A 78 -10.65 5.90 -13.34
CA SER A 78 -9.24 5.64 -12.99
C SER A 78 -8.59 4.53 -13.82
N GLY A 79 -9.37 3.83 -14.67
CA GLY A 79 -8.87 2.75 -15.51
C GLY A 79 -8.75 1.38 -14.85
N HIS A 80 -9.00 1.27 -13.54
CA HIS A 80 -8.88 -0.01 -12.82
C HIS A 80 -9.88 -1.06 -13.32
N GLU A 81 -11.12 -0.68 -13.62
CA GLU A 81 -12.14 -1.62 -14.08
C GLU A 81 -11.72 -2.35 -15.37
N GLY A 82 -11.01 -1.67 -16.27
CA GLY A 82 -10.56 -2.22 -17.54
C GLY A 82 -9.15 -2.81 -17.55
N GLY A 83 -8.26 -2.36 -16.64
CA GLY A 83 -6.83 -2.64 -16.72
C GLY A 83 -6.22 -3.29 -15.49
N PHE A 84 -6.92 -3.31 -14.34
CA PHE A 84 -6.36 -3.86 -13.10
C PHE A 84 -6.55 -5.37 -13.01
N SER A 85 -5.80 -6.09 -13.86
CA SER A 85 -5.87 -7.55 -13.98
C SER A 85 -4.49 -8.16 -14.11
N ASP A 86 -4.34 -9.38 -13.60
CA ASP A 86 -3.17 -10.24 -13.80
C ASP A 86 -3.48 -11.30 -14.87
N GLN A 87 -2.44 -11.82 -15.52
CA GLN A 87 -2.58 -12.96 -16.43
C GLN A 87 -2.54 -14.26 -15.62
N LEU A 88 -3.68 -14.93 -15.55
CA LEU A 88 -3.87 -16.22 -14.86
C LEU A 88 -3.61 -17.39 -15.80
N VAL A 89 -2.74 -18.31 -15.37
CA VAL A 89 -2.52 -19.62 -15.98
C VAL A 89 -2.86 -20.70 -14.96
N GLU A 90 -3.58 -21.75 -15.38
CA GLU A 90 -3.93 -22.89 -14.53
C GLU A 90 -3.29 -24.17 -15.07
N CYS A 91 -2.70 -24.96 -14.19
CA CYS A 91 -2.17 -26.27 -14.55
C CYS A 91 -3.30 -27.30 -14.60
N LYS A 92 -3.54 -27.90 -15.77
CA LYS A 92 -4.60 -28.91 -15.96
C LYS A 92 -4.30 -30.21 -15.22
N LYS A 93 -3.03 -30.49 -14.90
CA LYS A 93 -2.62 -31.71 -14.19
C LYS A 93 -2.85 -31.62 -12.67
N CYS A 94 -2.52 -30.50 -12.02
CA CYS A 94 -2.58 -30.38 -10.55
C CYS A 94 -3.51 -29.27 -10.04
N GLY A 95 -4.17 -28.51 -10.93
CA GLY A 95 -5.07 -27.42 -10.56
C GLY A 95 -4.38 -26.17 -9.99
N ALA A 96 -3.04 -26.11 -9.99
CA ALA A 96 -2.32 -24.95 -9.49
C ALA A 96 -2.57 -23.72 -10.36
N ARG A 97 -2.91 -22.60 -9.73
CA ARG A 97 -3.15 -21.31 -10.37
C ARG A 97 -1.94 -20.40 -10.17
N MET A 98 -1.46 -19.82 -11.25
CA MET A 98 -0.21 -19.05 -11.29
C MET A 98 -0.40 -17.78 -12.06
N ARG A 99 0.33 -16.74 -11.68
CA ARG A 99 0.48 -15.52 -12.48
C ARG A 99 1.57 -15.75 -13.52
N LEU A 100 1.26 -15.49 -14.79
CA LEU A 100 2.19 -15.72 -15.90
C LEU A 100 3.51 -14.97 -15.72
N ASP A 101 3.45 -13.71 -15.30
CA ASP A 101 4.61 -12.84 -15.08
C ASP A 101 5.50 -13.23 -13.89
N LYS A 102 5.05 -14.17 -13.06
CA LYS A 102 5.77 -14.66 -11.88
C LYS A 102 6.16 -16.13 -11.95
N MET A 103 5.84 -16.81 -13.05
CA MET A 103 6.28 -18.19 -13.28
C MET A 103 7.78 -18.24 -13.56
N LYS A 104 8.46 -19.25 -13.01
CA LYS A 104 9.90 -19.49 -13.28
C LYS A 104 10.13 -19.83 -14.75
N ASP A 105 9.26 -20.63 -15.32
CA ASP A 105 9.21 -20.99 -16.74
C ASP A 105 7.73 -20.83 -17.19
N PRO A 106 7.42 -19.89 -18.11
CA PRO A 106 6.05 -19.67 -18.57
C PRO A 106 5.40 -20.91 -19.24
N LYS A 107 6.19 -21.92 -19.57
CA LYS A 107 5.74 -23.16 -20.21
C LYS A 107 5.58 -24.34 -19.23
N LYS A 108 5.89 -24.14 -17.94
CA LYS A 108 5.87 -25.23 -16.95
C LYS A 108 5.21 -24.80 -15.64
N CYS A 109 4.43 -25.69 -15.07
CA CYS A 109 3.83 -25.49 -13.77
C CYS A 109 4.90 -25.46 -12.67
N ASP A 110 4.97 -24.38 -11.89
CA ASP A 110 5.91 -24.23 -10.78
C ASP A 110 5.68 -25.26 -9.65
N ALA A 111 4.45 -25.83 -9.54
CA ALA A 111 4.11 -26.78 -8.51
C ALA A 111 4.43 -28.24 -8.87
N CYS A 112 4.23 -28.67 -10.13
CA CYS A 112 4.37 -30.06 -10.51
C CYS A 112 5.23 -30.30 -11.78
N GLY A 113 5.76 -29.24 -12.39
CA GLY A 113 6.61 -29.32 -13.59
C GLY A 113 5.89 -29.67 -14.89
N SER A 114 4.55 -29.87 -14.87
CA SER A 114 3.78 -30.22 -16.07
C SER A 114 3.75 -29.04 -17.06
N SER A 115 3.80 -29.36 -18.36
CA SER A 115 3.58 -28.40 -19.46
C SER A 115 2.11 -28.28 -19.89
N ASP A 116 1.19 -29.08 -19.30
CA ASP A 116 -0.22 -29.02 -19.63
C ASP A 116 -0.90 -27.87 -18.89
N LEU A 117 -0.81 -26.69 -19.47
CA LEU A 117 -1.29 -25.43 -18.95
C LEU A 117 -2.47 -24.92 -19.77
N THR A 118 -3.33 -24.11 -19.14
CA THR A 118 -4.34 -23.33 -19.87
C THR A 118 -3.71 -22.17 -20.60
N GLU A 119 -4.40 -21.65 -21.64
CA GLU A 119 -4.06 -20.34 -22.19
C GLU A 119 -4.20 -19.27 -21.10
N PRO A 120 -3.31 -18.25 -21.12
CA PRO A 120 -3.40 -17.12 -20.20
C PRO A 120 -4.73 -16.38 -20.35
N ARG A 121 -5.36 -16.04 -19.24
CA ARG A 121 -6.59 -15.24 -19.23
C ARG A 121 -6.47 -14.08 -18.25
N ALA A 122 -7.07 -12.94 -18.59
CA ALA A 122 -7.14 -11.81 -17.67
C ALA A 122 -7.97 -12.17 -16.43
N TYR A 123 -7.42 -11.92 -15.26
CA TYR A 123 -8.05 -12.15 -13.97
C TYR A 123 -8.14 -10.83 -13.22
N GLN A 124 -9.38 -10.33 -13.02
CA GLN A 124 -9.64 -9.06 -12.37
C GLN A 124 -9.30 -9.11 -10.88
N LEU A 125 -8.49 -8.15 -10.42
CA LEU A 125 -8.07 -8.06 -9.02
C LEU A 125 -9.04 -7.29 -8.13
N MET A 126 -10.02 -6.58 -8.68
CA MET A 126 -11.00 -5.84 -7.90
C MET A 126 -12.06 -6.79 -7.31
N MET A 127 -12.48 -6.53 -6.08
CA MET A 127 -13.57 -7.27 -5.42
C MET A 127 -14.88 -6.51 -5.59
N GLY A 128 -15.76 -7.04 -6.45
CA GLY A 128 -17.08 -6.48 -6.70
C GLY A 128 -18.08 -6.82 -5.61
N LEU A 129 -19.03 -5.93 -5.38
CA LEU A 129 -20.14 -6.05 -4.43
C LEU A 129 -21.46 -5.68 -5.10
N SER A 130 -22.53 -6.33 -4.67
CA SER A 130 -23.91 -5.93 -4.94
C SER A 130 -24.50 -5.35 -3.67
N VAL A 131 -24.85 -4.05 -3.69
CA VAL A 131 -25.34 -3.32 -2.52
C VAL A 131 -26.79 -2.92 -2.74
N GLY A 132 -27.69 -3.35 -1.88
CA GLY A 132 -29.14 -3.07 -1.96
C GLY A 132 -29.97 -4.24 -1.46
N ALA A 133 -31.23 -3.97 -1.16
CA ALA A 133 -32.15 -4.95 -0.56
C ALA A 133 -32.73 -5.96 -1.56
N THR A 134 -32.79 -5.63 -2.86
CA THR A 134 -33.33 -6.46 -3.93
C THR A 134 -32.36 -6.57 -5.08
N ALA A 135 -32.41 -7.70 -5.81
CA ALA A 135 -31.54 -7.93 -6.96
C ALA A 135 -31.76 -6.86 -8.06
N ASP A 136 -32.99 -6.45 -8.31
CA ASP A 136 -33.33 -5.47 -9.36
C ASP A 136 -32.96 -4.02 -9.00
N GLY A 137 -32.80 -3.72 -7.70
CA GLY A 137 -32.41 -2.41 -7.19
C GLY A 137 -30.97 -2.33 -6.68
N ALA A 138 -30.20 -3.38 -6.84
CA ALA A 138 -28.85 -3.44 -6.33
C ALA A 138 -27.87 -2.55 -7.12
N ILE A 139 -27.03 -1.82 -6.38
CA ILE A 139 -25.97 -0.99 -6.95
C ILE A 139 -24.70 -1.82 -7.03
N ASN A 140 -24.08 -1.89 -8.21
CA ASN A 140 -22.76 -2.46 -8.38
C ASN A 140 -21.71 -1.53 -7.77
N ALA A 141 -20.98 -2.03 -6.80
CA ALA A 141 -19.93 -1.35 -6.07
C ALA A 141 -18.66 -2.20 -6.02
N TYR A 142 -17.57 -1.61 -5.53
CA TYR A 142 -16.32 -2.32 -5.30
C TYR A 142 -15.80 -2.04 -3.89
N LEU A 143 -15.15 -3.02 -3.28
CA LEU A 143 -14.18 -2.75 -2.23
C LEU A 143 -12.96 -2.07 -2.88
N ARG A 144 -12.50 -0.96 -2.30
CA ARG A 144 -11.39 -0.20 -2.89
C ARG A 144 -10.10 -1.04 -2.95
N PRO A 145 -9.42 -1.14 -4.10
CA PRO A 145 -8.14 -1.86 -4.23
C PRO A 145 -6.94 -1.02 -3.78
N GLU A 146 -7.15 0.27 -3.48
CA GLU A 146 -6.16 1.25 -3.02
C GLU A 146 -6.85 2.43 -2.33
N THR A 147 -6.10 3.22 -1.58
CA THR A 147 -6.60 4.42 -0.93
C THR A 147 -6.48 5.67 -1.80
N ALA A 148 -5.59 5.68 -2.80
CA ALA A 148 -5.26 6.82 -3.64
C ALA A 148 -6.48 7.41 -4.37
N THR A 149 -7.20 6.60 -5.15
CA THR A 149 -8.30 7.09 -5.99
C THR A 149 -9.42 7.75 -5.18
N THR A 150 -9.68 7.27 -3.96
CA THR A 150 -10.64 7.93 -3.06
C THR A 150 -10.15 9.29 -2.53
N THR A 151 -8.84 9.50 -2.48
CA THR A 151 -8.26 10.81 -2.13
C THR A 151 -8.46 11.81 -3.26
N TYR A 152 -8.22 11.42 -4.51
CA TYR A 152 -8.38 12.32 -5.67
C TYR A 152 -9.80 12.85 -5.80
N THR A 153 -10.80 12.02 -5.60
CA THR A 153 -12.20 12.45 -5.67
C THR A 153 -12.63 13.34 -4.51
N ASN A 154 -11.86 13.36 -3.42
CA ASN A 154 -12.05 14.27 -2.30
C ASN A 154 -11.16 15.53 -2.34
N PHE A 155 -10.30 15.66 -3.35
CA PHE A 155 -9.40 16.81 -3.49
C PHE A 155 -10.13 18.15 -3.30
N LYS A 156 -11.23 18.35 -4.05
CA LYS A 156 -11.99 19.61 -3.98
C LYS A 156 -12.69 19.81 -2.63
N ASN A 157 -13.20 18.74 -2.04
CA ASN A 157 -13.83 18.80 -0.72
C ASN A 157 -12.84 19.27 0.36
N VAL A 158 -11.62 18.74 0.34
CA VAL A 158 -10.57 19.12 1.30
C VAL A 158 -10.07 20.54 1.00
N LEU A 159 -9.80 20.87 -0.26
CA LEU A 159 -9.34 22.21 -0.66
C LEU A 159 -10.34 23.31 -0.26
N ASP A 160 -11.64 23.06 -0.42
CA ASP A 160 -12.67 24.06 -0.12
C ASP A 160 -12.98 24.17 1.39
N SER A 161 -12.65 23.15 2.17
CA SER A 161 -12.90 23.10 3.62
C SER A 161 -11.70 23.49 4.48
N THR A 162 -10.53 23.72 3.86
CA THR A 162 -9.29 24.06 4.55
C THR A 162 -8.70 25.37 3.99
N PRO A 163 -7.80 26.06 4.72
CA PRO A 163 -7.16 27.28 4.23
C PRO A 163 -6.01 27.03 3.28
N HIS A 164 -5.78 25.79 2.84
CA HIS A 164 -4.60 25.43 2.06
C HIS A 164 -4.58 26.02 0.67
N LYS A 165 -3.36 26.25 0.22
CA LYS A 165 -2.98 26.56 -1.15
C LYS A 165 -2.00 25.50 -1.63
N LEU A 166 -1.79 25.39 -2.96
CA LEU A 166 -0.73 24.52 -3.47
C LEU A 166 0.65 25.06 -3.08
N PRO A 167 1.61 24.21 -2.68
CA PRO A 167 1.43 22.76 -2.57
C PRO A 167 0.79 22.33 -1.26
N PHE A 168 -0.06 21.30 -1.28
CA PHE A 168 -0.53 20.66 -0.06
C PHE A 168 -0.82 19.18 -0.31
N GLY A 169 -0.88 18.39 0.76
CA GLY A 169 -1.10 16.95 0.71
C GLY A 169 -2.39 16.51 1.39
N ILE A 170 -2.92 15.38 0.95
CA ILE A 170 -3.97 14.64 1.62
C ILE A 170 -3.46 13.24 1.89
N VAL A 171 -3.58 12.79 3.13
CA VAL A 171 -3.14 11.46 3.56
C VAL A 171 -4.30 10.63 4.08
N GLN A 172 -4.19 9.31 3.91
CA GLN A 172 -5.04 8.38 4.64
C GLN A 172 -4.29 7.08 4.97
N ILE A 173 -4.72 6.45 6.07
CA ILE A 173 -4.35 5.10 6.43
C ILE A 173 -5.63 4.27 6.40
N GLY A 174 -5.64 3.20 5.63
CA GLY A 174 -6.85 2.40 5.54
C GLY A 174 -6.72 1.09 4.82
N LYS A 175 -7.75 0.28 4.97
CA LYS A 175 -7.86 -1.02 4.30
C LYS A 175 -8.03 -0.86 2.80
N ALA A 176 -7.38 -1.78 2.07
CA ALA A 176 -7.55 -2.00 0.65
C ALA A 176 -7.66 -3.51 0.37
N PHE A 177 -8.27 -3.86 -0.76
CA PHE A 177 -8.67 -5.23 -1.07
C PHE A 177 -8.29 -5.60 -2.50
N ARG A 178 -7.53 -6.69 -2.66
CA ARG A 178 -7.17 -7.21 -3.99
C ARG A 178 -7.41 -8.70 -4.05
N ASN A 179 -8.19 -9.15 -5.02
CA ASN A 179 -8.46 -10.57 -5.23
C ASN A 179 -7.21 -11.28 -5.80
N GLU A 180 -6.15 -11.34 -5.01
CA GLU A 180 -4.87 -11.93 -5.40
C GLU A 180 -5.02 -13.39 -5.83
N ILE A 181 -4.44 -13.77 -6.98
CA ILE A 181 -4.42 -15.14 -7.48
C ILE A 181 -3.66 -16.05 -6.51
N SER A 182 -2.48 -15.63 -6.09
CA SER A 182 -1.56 -16.40 -5.24
C SER A 182 -1.03 -15.53 -4.12
N PRO A 183 -1.76 -15.37 -3.01
CA PRO A 183 -1.24 -14.75 -1.80
C PRO A 183 0.00 -15.53 -1.32
N ARG A 184 1.07 -14.83 -0.95
CA ARG A 184 2.32 -15.47 -0.55
C ARG A 184 3.19 -14.54 0.30
N GLY A 185 4.24 -15.11 0.90
CA GLY A 185 5.20 -14.33 1.67
C GLY A 185 4.61 -13.81 2.98
N PHE A 186 3.71 -14.61 3.63
CA PHE A 186 3.05 -14.19 4.86
C PHE A 186 2.28 -12.88 4.62
N VAL A 187 2.45 -11.85 5.47
CA VAL A 187 1.77 -10.55 5.33
C VAL A 187 2.34 -9.65 4.23
N PHE A 188 3.20 -10.18 3.37
CA PHE A 188 3.78 -9.43 2.25
C PHE A 188 2.78 -9.23 1.09
N ARG A 189 2.04 -10.30 0.70
CA ARG A 189 1.02 -10.25 -0.35
C ARG A 189 -0.28 -10.86 0.12
N MET A 190 -1.24 -10.01 0.39
CA MET A 190 -2.54 -10.34 1.00
C MET A 190 -3.70 -9.91 0.12
N ARG A 191 -4.89 -10.45 0.40
CA ARG A 191 -6.17 -10.03 -0.21
C ARG A 191 -6.79 -8.85 0.50
N GLU A 192 -6.58 -8.74 1.80
CA GLU A 192 -6.96 -7.61 2.63
C GLU A 192 -5.71 -7.08 3.32
N PHE A 193 -5.36 -5.84 3.06
CA PHE A 193 -4.14 -5.21 3.57
C PHE A 193 -4.42 -3.75 3.92
N GLU A 194 -3.44 -3.08 4.48
CA GLU A 194 -3.54 -1.68 4.86
C GLU A 194 -2.46 -0.87 4.18
N GLN A 195 -2.86 0.26 3.64
CA GLN A 195 -1.98 1.25 3.03
C GLN A 195 -1.95 2.52 3.88
N ALA A 196 -0.79 3.19 3.89
CA ALA A 196 -0.62 4.56 4.35
C ALA A 196 -0.11 5.35 3.16
N GLU A 197 -0.98 6.18 2.59
CA GLU A 197 -0.72 6.90 1.36
C GLU A 197 -0.85 8.40 1.54
N MET A 198 -0.02 9.14 0.84
CA MET A 198 -0.05 10.58 0.72
C MET A 198 -0.14 10.96 -0.76
N GLN A 199 -1.06 11.84 -1.07
CA GLN A 199 -1.22 12.46 -2.38
C GLN A 199 -0.91 13.95 -2.22
N TYR A 200 0.24 14.38 -2.72
CA TYR A 200 0.73 15.75 -2.62
C TYR A 200 0.50 16.50 -3.91
N PHE A 201 -0.37 17.50 -3.86
CA PHE A 201 -0.82 18.28 -5.01
C PHE A 201 0.10 19.48 -5.23
N VAL A 202 0.62 19.60 -6.44
CA VAL A 202 1.63 20.61 -6.78
C VAL A 202 1.30 21.34 -8.08
N ASN A 203 1.88 22.53 -8.24
CA ASN A 203 1.91 23.17 -9.56
C ASN A 203 2.72 22.31 -10.53
N PRO A 204 2.23 22.04 -11.78
CA PRO A 204 2.92 21.23 -12.78
C PRO A 204 4.39 21.63 -13.04
N LYS A 205 4.74 22.90 -12.84
CA LYS A 205 6.11 23.43 -13.03
C LYS A 205 7.07 23.02 -11.90
N MET A 206 6.55 22.43 -10.80
CA MET A 206 7.30 22.13 -9.58
C MET A 206 7.35 20.63 -9.26
N ASP A 207 6.82 19.79 -10.11
CA ASP A 207 6.64 18.36 -9.88
C ASP A 207 7.95 17.61 -9.61
N GLU A 208 9.00 17.89 -10.38
CA GLU A 208 10.32 17.25 -10.21
C GLU A 208 10.96 17.60 -8.88
N LYS A 209 10.85 18.88 -8.45
CA LYS A 209 11.35 19.31 -7.16
C LYS A 209 10.72 18.53 -6.02
N TYR A 210 9.38 18.44 -6.00
CA TYR A 210 8.66 17.76 -4.92
C TYR A 210 8.81 16.24 -4.98
N PHE A 211 8.95 15.66 -6.16
CA PHE A 211 9.27 14.24 -6.31
C PHE A 211 10.62 13.90 -5.63
N GLU A 212 11.67 14.67 -5.91
CA GLU A 212 12.99 14.44 -5.27
C GLU A 212 12.98 14.75 -3.76
N GLU A 213 12.20 15.71 -3.33
CA GLU A 213 12.03 16.05 -1.90
C GLU A 213 11.33 14.89 -1.16
N TRP A 214 10.24 14.35 -1.70
CA TRP A 214 9.52 13.26 -1.08
C TRP A 214 10.32 11.95 -1.07
N LYS A 215 11.11 11.65 -2.08
CA LYS A 215 12.06 10.53 -2.05
C LYS A 215 12.98 10.61 -0.83
N LYS A 216 13.62 11.77 -0.61
CA LYS A 216 14.52 11.98 0.53
C LYS A 216 13.78 11.85 1.87
N ASN A 217 12.62 12.49 1.99
CA ASN A 217 11.83 12.49 3.21
C ASN A 217 11.36 11.07 3.58
N ARG A 218 10.93 10.28 2.61
CA ARG A 218 10.48 8.91 2.88
C ARG A 218 11.63 7.98 3.26
N MET A 219 12.75 8.04 2.56
CA MET A 219 13.94 7.27 2.93
C MET A 219 14.43 7.62 4.35
N ALA A 220 14.48 8.91 4.69
CA ALA A 220 14.83 9.35 6.03
C ALA A 220 13.86 8.82 7.10
N TRP A 221 12.56 8.77 6.82
CA TRP A 221 11.57 8.21 7.74
C TRP A 221 11.82 6.73 8.05
N TRP A 222 12.13 5.91 7.02
CA TRP A 222 12.46 4.50 7.20
C TRP A 222 13.70 4.30 8.09
N ILE A 223 14.71 5.14 7.91
CA ILE A 223 15.96 5.07 8.67
C ILE A 223 15.78 5.63 10.08
N GLU A 224 15.29 6.85 10.20
CA GLU A 224 15.30 7.59 11.46
C GLU A 224 14.12 7.23 12.37
N VAL A 225 12.92 7.06 11.82
CA VAL A 225 11.72 6.79 12.62
C VAL A 225 11.58 5.29 12.88
N LEU A 226 11.65 4.45 11.86
CA LEU A 226 11.54 2.99 12.04
C LEU A 226 12.82 2.35 12.56
N GLY A 227 13.99 2.94 12.29
CA GLY A 227 15.30 2.41 12.68
C GLY A 227 15.79 1.28 11.78
N ILE A 228 15.36 1.27 10.53
CA ILE A 228 15.90 0.34 9.53
C ILE A 228 17.27 0.87 9.10
N PRO A 229 18.34 0.04 9.17
CA PRO A 229 19.67 0.46 8.73
C PRO A 229 19.68 0.84 7.24
N ALA A 230 20.38 1.93 6.90
CA ALA A 230 20.43 2.44 5.53
C ALA A 230 20.93 1.40 4.50
N ASN A 231 21.85 0.52 4.90
CA ASN A 231 22.36 -0.56 4.04
C ASN A 231 21.36 -1.70 3.79
N LYS A 232 20.20 -1.67 4.44
CA LYS A 232 19.07 -2.60 4.23
C LYS A 232 17.98 -2.00 3.33
N LEU A 233 18.18 -0.77 2.89
CA LEU A 233 17.24 -0.03 2.05
C LEU A 233 17.94 0.40 0.76
N ARG A 234 17.18 0.49 -0.32
CA ARG A 234 17.65 1.07 -1.58
C ARG A 234 16.50 1.71 -2.35
N PHE A 235 16.82 2.60 -3.27
CA PHE A 235 15.90 3.05 -4.31
C PHE A 235 16.03 2.17 -5.54
N THR A 236 14.88 1.76 -6.09
CA THR A 236 14.82 1.01 -7.35
C THR A 236 13.89 1.74 -8.32
N PRO A 237 14.42 2.46 -9.32
CA PRO A 237 13.59 3.10 -10.34
C PRO A 237 12.82 2.06 -11.16
N HIS A 238 11.58 2.40 -11.54
CA HIS A 238 10.78 1.55 -12.41
C HIS A 238 11.31 1.61 -13.84
N GLU A 239 11.68 0.48 -14.43
CA GLU A 239 12.06 0.37 -15.84
C GLU A 239 10.87 0.61 -16.78
N LYS A 240 9.67 0.17 -16.37
CA LYS A 240 8.42 0.36 -17.10
C LYS A 240 7.45 1.15 -16.24
N LEU A 241 7.24 2.41 -16.62
CA LEU A 241 6.28 3.27 -15.95
C LEU A 241 4.84 2.85 -16.22
N ALA A 242 3.99 3.01 -15.22
CA ALA A 242 2.54 2.96 -15.42
C ALA A 242 2.10 4.12 -16.31
N HIS A 243 0.97 3.95 -16.99
CA HIS A 243 0.47 4.92 -17.99
C HIS A 243 0.19 6.33 -17.44
N TYR A 244 0.05 6.46 -16.13
CA TYR A 244 -0.19 7.72 -15.43
C TYR A 244 1.11 8.37 -14.90
N ALA A 245 2.22 7.64 -14.85
CA ALA A 245 3.42 8.10 -14.17
C ALA A 245 4.43 8.73 -15.14
N LYS A 246 4.98 9.90 -14.75
CA LYS A 246 6.16 10.52 -15.37
C LYS A 246 7.46 9.94 -14.80
N ALA A 247 7.45 9.61 -13.51
CA ALA A 247 8.56 8.97 -12.80
C ALA A 247 8.00 8.10 -11.67
N ALA A 248 8.69 7.01 -11.37
CA ALA A 248 8.36 6.13 -10.26
C ALA A 248 9.64 5.50 -9.69
N VAL A 249 9.69 5.37 -8.38
CA VAL A 249 10.77 4.70 -7.66
C VAL A 249 10.21 3.99 -6.44
N ASP A 250 10.70 2.78 -6.17
CA ASP A 250 10.38 2.07 -4.93
C ASP A 250 11.49 2.27 -3.90
N ILE A 251 11.12 2.34 -2.63
CA ILE A 251 11.99 2.00 -1.52
C ILE A 251 11.84 0.51 -1.32
N GLU A 252 12.92 -0.22 -1.49
CA GLU A 252 13.01 -1.65 -1.23
C GLU A 252 13.75 -1.92 0.07
N TYR A 253 13.29 -2.94 0.79
CA TYR A 253 13.96 -3.50 1.96
C TYR A 253 14.55 -4.87 1.64
N GLU A 254 15.73 -5.17 2.20
CA GLU A 254 16.38 -6.47 2.06
C GLU A 254 15.72 -7.52 2.97
N PHE A 255 14.74 -8.23 2.41
CA PHE A 255 14.14 -9.42 3.02
C PHE A 255 15.10 -10.62 2.94
N PRO A 256 14.86 -11.72 3.67
CA PRO A 256 15.69 -12.93 3.58
C PRO A 256 15.83 -13.50 2.17
N ASP A 257 14.81 -13.31 1.31
CA ASP A 257 14.76 -13.80 -0.07
C ASP A 257 15.23 -12.75 -1.10
N GLY A 258 15.70 -11.59 -0.65
CA GLY A 258 16.19 -10.50 -1.50
C GLY A 258 15.45 -9.18 -1.27
N PHE A 259 15.83 -8.17 -2.05
CA PHE A 259 15.18 -6.86 -2.00
C PHE A 259 13.77 -6.92 -2.61
N ASP A 260 12.81 -6.33 -1.92
CA ASP A 260 11.44 -6.17 -2.43
C ASP A 260 10.81 -4.87 -1.91
N GLU A 261 9.81 -4.39 -2.63
CA GLU A 261 9.14 -3.11 -2.41
C GLU A 261 8.44 -3.02 -1.05
N VAL A 262 8.67 -1.93 -0.33
CA VAL A 262 7.97 -1.60 0.92
C VAL A 262 7.24 -0.25 0.85
N GLU A 263 7.66 0.65 -0.05
CA GLU A 263 6.98 1.91 -0.32
C GLU A 263 7.27 2.38 -1.75
N GLY A 264 6.23 2.75 -2.51
CA GLY A 264 6.34 3.37 -3.83
C GLY A 264 6.27 4.89 -3.74
N ILE A 265 7.01 5.59 -4.62
CA ILE A 265 6.96 7.05 -4.77
C ILE A 265 6.79 7.36 -6.25
N HIS A 266 5.73 8.10 -6.60
CA HIS A 266 5.33 8.30 -7.99
C HIS A 266 5.07 9.77 -8.29
N ASN A 267 5.54 10.24 -9.44
CA ASN A 267 5.06 11.47 -10.08
C ASN A 267 3.95 11.07 -11.06
N ARG A 268 2.69 11.27 -10.68
CA ARG A 268 1.50 10.81 -11.38
C ARG A 268 0.94 11.85 -12.36
N GLN A 269 1.58 13.01 -12.44
CA GLN A 269 1.11 14.14 -13.26
C GLN A 269 -0.34 14.53 -12.94
N ASP A 270 -1.10 14.92 -13.96
CA ASP A 270 -2.50 15.33 -13.88
C ASP A 270 -3.50 14.20 -14.16
N PHE A 271 -3.03 12.95 -14.31
CA PHE A 271 -3.87 11.83 -14.70
C PHE A 271 -5.08 11.63 -13.79
N ASP A 272 -4.86 11.59 -12.50
CA ASP A 272 -5.89 11.20 -11.54
C ASP A 272 -6.98 12.27 -11.41
N LEU A 273 -6.61 13.52 -11.17
CA LEU A 273 -7.57 14.62 -11.14
C LEU A 273 -8.19 14.86 -12.52
N GLY A 274 -7.38 14.73 -13.59
CA GLY A 274 -7.82 14.88 -14.96
C GLY A 274 -8.85 13.82 -15.38
N SER A 275 -8.72 12.59 -14.91
CA SER A 275 -9.67 11.49 -15.17
C SER A 275 -11.02 11.70 -14.47
N HIS A 276 -11.01 12.36 -13.32
CA HIS A 276 -12.21 12.56 -12.51
C HIS A 276 -12.85 13.95 -12.62
N THR A 277 -12.22 14.90 -13.31
CA THR A 277 -12.74 16.25 -13.44
C THR A 277 -13.88 16.36 -14.45
N LYS A 278 -14.88 17.19 -14.13
CA LYS A 278 -15.89 17.65 -15.09
C LYS A 278 -15.24 18.58 -16.12
N ALA A 279 -15.76 18.57 -17.35
CA ALA A 279 -15.37 19.49 -18.42
C ALA A 279 -13.85 19.46 -18.72
N GLN A 280 -13.31 18.26 -18.89
CA GLN A 280 -11.89 18.00 -19.12
C GLN A 280 -11.28 18.83 -20.25
N ASN A 281 -12.07 19.15 -21.29
CA ASN A 281 -11.66 19.95 -22.45
C ASN A 281 -11.37 21.43 -22.13
N GLU A 282 -11.78 21.93 -20.98
CA GLU A 282 -11.44 23.28 -20.52
C GLU A 282 -10.00 23.36 -19.98
N PHE A 283 -9.37 22.21 -19.73
CA PHE A 283 -8.02 22.11 -19.17
C PHE A 283 -7.06 21.45 -20.14
N LYS A 284 -5.82 21.90 -20.16
CA LYS A 284 -4.74 21.27 -20.92
C LYS A 284 -4.17 20.09 -20.16
N ILE A 285 -4.95 18.99 -20.07
CA ILE A 285 -4.52 17.76 -19.39
C ILE A 285 -3.42 17.12 -20.23
N ASN A 286 -2.26 16.87 -19.60
CA ASN A 286 -1.09 16.30 -20.25
C ASN A 286 -1.18 14.77 -20.36
N ALA A 287 -1.68 14.11 -19.31
CA ALA A 287 -1.85 12.68 -19.30
C ALA A 287 -3.07 12.23 -20.13
N LYS A 288 -2.95 11.04 -20.73
CA LYS A 288 -4.06 10.45 -21.51
C LYS A 288 -5.16 9.97 -20.58
N THR A 289 -6.31 10.63 -20.59
CA THR A 289 -7.49 10.29 -19.79
C THR A 289 -8.67 9.87 -20.67
N ILE A 290 -9.63 9.16 -20.08
CA ILE A 290 -10.92 8.84 -20.72
C ILE A 290 -11.85 10.04 -20.49
N GLU A 291 -12.66 10.39 -21.51
CA GLU A 291 -13.67 11.45 -21.38
C GLU A 291 -14.67 11.09 -20.27
N ASN A 292 -14.73 11.93 -19.22
CA ASN A 292 -15.61 11.73 -18.07
C ASN A 292 -16.87 12.56 -18.18
N LYS A 293 -17.96 11.93 -18.64
CA LYS A 293 -19.29 12.55 -18.76
C LYS A 293 -20.11 12.47 -17.47
N ASP A 294 -19.70 11.66 -16.52
CA ASP A 294 -20.43 11.35 -15.30
C ASP A 294 -20.01 12.25 -14.11
N SER A 295 -18.84 12.94 -14.22
CA SER A 295 -18.37 13.82 -13.14
C SER A 295 -19.19 15.10 -13.05
N THR A 296 -19.53 15.50 -11.83
CA THR A 296 -20.28 16.73 -11.53
C THR A 296 -19.40 17.90 -11.08
N THR A 297 -18.11 17.64 -10.78
CA THR A 297 -17.21 18.60 -10.12
C THR A 297 -15.94 18.84 -10.95
N LYS A 298 -15.50 20.10 -11.05
CA LYS A 298 -14.21 20.45 -11.61
C LYS A 298 -13.11 20.29 -10.54
N LEU A 299 -12.14 19.41 -10.80
CA LEU A 299 -11.01 19.15 -9.91
C LEU A 299 -9.79 19.98 -10.32
N SER A 300 -9.99 21.25 -10.64
CA SER A 300 -8.92 22.20 -10.97
C SER A 300 -8.59 23.09 -9.77
N TYR A 301 -7.40 23.66 -9.83
CA TYR A 301 -6.95 24.71 -8.92
C TYR A 301 -6.84 26.04 -9.67
N SER A 302 -7.44 27.08 -9.08
CA SER A 302 -7.26 28.45 -9.56
C SER A 302 -6.20 29.13 -8.72
N ASP A 303 -5.08 29.52 -9.34
CA ASP A 303 -4.03 30.27 -8.68
C ASP A 303 -4.34 31.78 -8.76
N PRO A 304 -4.72 32.42 -7.65
CA PRO A 304 -5.08 33.84 -7.67
C PRO A 304 -3.90 34.75 -7.94
N GLN A 305 -2.66 34.29 -7.68
CA GLN A 305 -1.46 35.10 -7.85
C GLN A 305 -0.97 35.05 -9.31
N ALA A 306 -1.02 33.89 -9.93
CA ALA A 306 -0.64 33.71 -11.32
C ALA A 306 -1.78 34.01 -12.32
N GLY A 307 -3.03 34.05 -11.86
CA GLY A 307 -4.21 34.15 -12.72
C GLY A 307 -4.40 32.90 -13.60
N GLU A 308 -3.80 31.77 -13.23
CA GLU A 308 -3.84 30.51 -13.98
C GLU A 308 -4.86 29.56 -13.36
N ASN A 309 -5.52 28.76 -14.23
CA ASN A 309 -6.41 27.66 -13.81
C ASN A 309 -5.91 26.37 -14.45
N PHE A 310 -5.55 25.38 -13.64
CA PHE A 310 -4.93 24.14 -14.09
C PHE A 310 -5.34 22.94 -13.23
N ILE A 311 -5.10 21.74 -13.77
CA ILE A 311 -5.20 20.50 -13.00
C ILE A 311 -3.84 20.31 -12.28
N PRO A 312 -3.82 20.22 -10.93
CA PRO A 312 -2.59 19.94 -10.18
C PRO A 312 -1.94 18.62 -10.56
N TYR A 313 -0.62 18.58 -10.55
CA TYR A 313 0.11 17.33 -10.59
C TYR A 313 0.15 16.69 -9.21
N VAL A 314 0.26 15.37 -9.19
CA VAL A 314 0.26 14.58 -7.95
C VAL A 314 1.61 13.90 -7.75
N ILE A 315 2.20 14.11 -6.57
CA ILE A 315 3.31 13.29 -6.07
C ILE A 315 2.74 12.37 -5.00
N GLU A 316 2.81 11.08 -5.26
CA GLU A 316 2.31 10.03 -4.37
C GLU A 316 3.43 9.40 -3.56
N THR A 317 3.16 9.08 -2.29
CA THR A 317 3.91 8.08 -1.53
C THR A 317 2.95 7.03 -1.00
N ALA A 318 3.25 5.76 -1.23
CA ALA A 318 2.35 4.65 -0.95
C ALA A 318 3.08 3.54 -0.18
N MET A 319 2.86 3.46 1.13
CA MET A 319 3.46 2.46 2.01
C MET A 319 2.46 1.37 2.36
N GLY A 320 2.86 0.10 2.20
CA GLY A 320 2.12 -1.03 2.74
C GLY A 320 2.38 -1.18 4.25
N VAL A 321 1.39 -0.85 5.11
CA VAL A 321 1.56 -0.88 6.57
C VAL A 321 1.91 -2.28 7.08
N ASN A 322 1.34 -3.31 6.48
CA ASN A 322 1.63 -4.70 6.83
C ASN A 322 3.05 -5.12 6.43
N ARG A 323 3.52 -4.70 5.23
CA ARG A 323 4.92 -4.90 4.80
C ARG A 323 5.89 -4.14 5.70
N CYS A 324 5.55 -2.90 6.07
CA CYS A 324 6.33 -2.10 7.03
C CYS A 324 6.46 -2.82 8.37
N MET A 325 5.35 -3.30 8.95
CA MET A 325 5.38 -4.08 10.18
C MET A 325 6.26 -5.32 10.04
N PHE A 326 6.17 -6.02 8.92
CA PHE A 326 6.95 -7.23 8.65
C PHE A 326 8.45 -6.93 8.56
N ALA A 327 8.84 -5.88 7.84
CA ALA A 327 10.22 -5.42 7.76
C ALA A 327 10.78 -5.02 9.15
N VAL A 328 9.99 -4.30 9.95
CA VAL A 328 10.34 -3.93 11.33
C VAL A 328 10.52 -5.17 12.21
N MET A 329 9.66 -6.18 12.09
CA MET A 329 9.79 -7.42 12.86
C MET A 329 11.02 -8.24 12.44
N LEU A 330 11.30 -8.35 11.14
CA LEU A 330 12.50 -9.03 10.61
C LEU A 330 13.77 -8.34 11.10
N GLN A 331 13.82 -7.01 11.03
CA GLN A 331 14.97 -6.23 11.48
C GLN A 331 15.19 -6.33 12.99
N ALA A 332 14.11 -6.38 13.77
CA ALA A 332 14.17 -6.44 15.22
C ALA A 332 14.46 -7.86 15.77
N TYR A 333 14.19 -8.90 14.98
CA TYR A 333 14.40 -10.30 15.40
C TYR A 333 15.87 -10.55 15.70
N THR A 334 16.15 -11.06 16.90
CA THR A 334 17.52 -11.36 17.33
C THR A 334 17.52 -12.60 18.21
N ASP A 335 18.31 -13.59 17.83
CA ASP A 335 18.67 -14.70 18.72
C ASP A 335 19.93 -14.32 19.49
N GLU A 336 19.77 -14.19 20.81
CA GLU A 336 20.85 -13.89 21.75
C GLU A 336 21.41 -15.19 22.32
N ASP A 337 22.73 -15.35 22.22
CA ASP A 337 23.43 -16.41 22.91
C ASP A 337 23.62 -16.02 24.38
N LEU A 338 23.17 -16.89 25.28
CA LEU A 338 23.27 -16.71 26.74
C LEU A 338 24.42 -17.50 27.34
N GLY A 339 25.24 -18.17 26.51
CA GLY A 339 26.29 -19.10 26.96
C GLY A 339 25.73 -20.47 27.30
N GLU A 340 26.63 -21.44 27.53
CA GLU A 340 26.31 -22.84 27.91
C GLU A 340 25.28 -23.51 26.95
N GLY A 341 25.26 -23.14 25.66
CA GLY A 341 24.33 -23.69 24.69
C GLY A 341 22.88 -23.19 24.84
N LYS A 342 22.63 -22.18 25.68
CA LYS A 342 21.32 -21.56 25.87
C LYS A 342 21.19 -20.36 24.92
N SER A 343 20.00 -20.16 24.37
CA SER A 343 19.66 -18.98 23.56
C SER A 343 18.27 -18.47 23.89
N ARG A 344 18.02 -17.21 23.58
CA ARG A 344 16.67 -16.63 23.60
C ARG A 344 16.43 -15.77 22.38
N THR A 345 15.20 -15.78 21.88
CA THR A 345 14.76 -14.87 20.83
C THR A 345 14.17 -13.60 21.44
N VAL A 346 14.64 -12.45 20.99
CA VAL A 346 14.12 -11.13 21.38
C VAL A 346 13.77 -10.31 20.15
N LEU A 347 12.81 -9.41 20.27
CA LEU A 347 12.54 -8.36 19.28
C LEU A 347 13.13 -7.05 19.79
N LYS A 348 14.23 -6.60 19.16
CA LYS A 348 14.90 -5.33 19.48
C LYS A 348 14.20 -4.16 18.76
N LEU A 349 12.95 -3.94 19.11
CA LEU A 349 12.15 -2.84 18.58
C LEU A 349 12.63 -1.50 19.16
N LYS A 350 12.54 -0.43 18.35
CA LYS A 350 12.63 0.93 18.91
C LYS A 350 11.57 1.10 20.00
N PRO A 351 11.87 1.76 21.14
CA PRO A 351 10.91 1.95 22.21
C PRO A 351 9.59 2.59 21.74
N ALA A 352 9.66 3.53 20.79
CA ALA A 352 8.48 4.17 20.21
C ALA A 352 7.56 3.18 19.47
N LEU A 353 8.09 2.10 18.89
CA LEU A 353 7.33 1.09 18.16
C LEU A 353 6.89 -0.10 19.03
N ALA A 354 7.57 -0.34 20.17
CA ALA A 354 7.28 -1.49 21.02
C ALA A 354 5.82 -1.50 21.51
N PRO A 355 5.10 -2.64 21.41
CA PRO A 355 3.71 -2.76 21.91
C PRO A 355 3.58 -2.49 23.39
N VAL A 356 4.57 -2.94 24.19
CA VAL A 356 4.67 -2.70 25.64
C VAL A 356 5.83 -1.76 25.87
N LYS A 357 5.58 -0.62 26.51
CA LYS A 357 6.59 0.42 26.74
C LYS A 357 7.40 0.18 28.01
N ALA A 358 6.76 -0.39 29.04
CA ALA A 358 7.38 -0.71 30.32
C ALA A 358 6.64 -1.88 30.97
N ALA A 359 7.36 -2.66 31.77
CA ALA A 359 6.79 -3.72 32.60
C ALA A 359 7.32 -3.60 34.03
N VAL A 360 6.42 -3.76 35.00
CA VAL A 360 6.80 -3.86 36.44
C VAL A 360 6.78 -5.33 36.79
N ILE A 361 7.93 -5.83 37.26
CA ILE A 361 8.10 -7.23 37.55
C ILE A 361 8.45 -7.35 39.04
N PRO A 362 7.77 -8.23 39.83
CA PRO A 362 8.15 -8.45 41.23
C PRO A 362 9.53 -9.11 41.31
N LEU A 363 10.34 -8.67 42.28
CA LEU A 363 11.68 -9.22 42.50
C LEU A 363 11.65 -10.67 43.04
N ALA A 364 10.59 -11.04 43.74
CA ALA A 364 10.38 -12.39 44.26
C ALA A 364 8.91 -12.80 44.06
N ARG A 365 8.70 -14.10 43.88
CA ARG A 365 7.36 -14.70 44.01
C ARG A 365 7.11 -14.93 45.47
N ASN A 366 6.10 -14.30 46.04
CA ASN A 366 5.55 -14.68 47.37
C ASN A 366 4.69 -15.93 47.22
#